data_02724013bd8e81ab397dc101b5589f40
#
_entry.id   02724013bd8e81ab397dc101b5589f40
#
_cell.length_a   1.000
_cell.length_b   1.000
_cell.length_c   1.000
_cell.angle_alpha   90.00
_cell.angle_beta   90.00
_cell.angle_gamma   90.00
#
_symmetry.space_group_name_H-M   'P 1'
#
loop_
_entity.id
_entity.type
_entity.pdbx_description
1 polymer ?
#
loop_
_entity_poly.entity_id
_entity_poly.type
_entity_poly.pdbx_seq_one_letter_code
_entity_poly.pdbx_strand_id
1 'polypeptide(L)'
;DTESFANPGCKDSKGKTTLNINIKTEPFSLHPGLANDSVSGGVIRQTFEGLTRINADGEPEEGMASKIETSKDGKTYTFTIRDGVKWSNGDPVTAQDFEYAWKWALDPNNESQYAYQLYYIKGAEAANTGKGSLDDVAVKAVNDKTLKVELNNPTPYFTELTAFYTYMPINKKIAEKYGVGLFNSTFSVLSF
;
A
#
# COMPACT_ATOMS: atom_id res chain seq x y z
N ASP A 1 -10.70 -20.34 27.97
CA ASP A 1 -11.91 -20.54 27.16
C ASP A 1 -12.01 -19.42 26.17
N THR A 2 -11.43 -19.64 24.99
CA THR A 2 -11.58 -18.75 23.83
C THR A 2 -12.89 -19.12 23.14
N GLU A 3 -13.97 -18.43 23.49
CA GLU A 3 -15.20 -18.50 22.71
C GLU A 3 -14.93 -17.92 21.33
N SER A 4 -14.85 -18.78 20.34
CA SER A 4 -14.92 -18.46 18.95
C SER A 4 -16.30 -17.86 18.68
N PHE A 5 -16.37 -16.53 18.56
CA PHE A 5 -17.56 -15.87 18.03
C PHE A 5 -17.66 -16.15 16.53
N ALA A 6 -18.18 -17.33 16.19
CA ALA A 6 -18.67 -17.58 14.85
C ALA A 6 -19.89 -16.67 14.65
N ASN A 7 -19.68 -15.55 13.95
CA ASN A 7 -20.78 -14.70 13.54
C ASN A 7 -21.61 -15.48 12.50
N PRO A 8 -22.84 -15.95 12.81
CA PRO A 8 -23.67 -16.60 11.83
C PRO A 8 -24.00 -15.58 10.76
N GLY A 9 -23.41 -15.72 9.58
CA GLY A 9 -23.59 -14.79 8.48
C GLY A 9 -25.09 -14.52 8.23
N CYS A 10 -25.52 -13.30 8.46
CA CYS A 10 -26.87 -12.90 8.07
C CYS A 10 -26.96 -12.93 6.55
N LYS A 11 -27.90 -13.68 6.01
CA LYS A 11 -28.24 -13.62 4.58
C LYS A 11 -29.11 -12.40 4.36
N ASP A 12 -28.75 -11.56 3.39
CA ASP A 12 -29.61 -10.50 2.93
C ASP A 12 -30.85 -11.05 2.20
N SER A 13 -31.80 -10.17 1.84
CA SER A 13 -33.03 -10.56 1.13
C SER A 13 -32.79 -11.20 -0.24
N LYS A 14 -31.54 -11.21 -0.74
CA LYS A 14 -31.09 -11.81 -1.99
C LYS A 14 -30.28 -13.10 -1.77
N GLY A 15 -30.17 -13.59 -0.52
CA GLY A 15 -29.43 -14.80 -0.19
C GLY A 15 -27.92 -14.66 -0.12
N LYS A 16 -27.37 -13.44 -0.20
CA LYS A 16 -25.93 -13.17 -0.02
C LYS A 16 -25.55 -13.27 1.44
N THR A 17 -24.40 -13.88 1.70
CA THR A 17 -23.82 -13.91 3.05
C THR A 17 -23.22 -12.54 3.36
N THR A 18 -23.64 -11.94 4.46
CA THR A 18 -23.14 -10.65 4.94
C THR A 18 -22.32 -10.87 6.21
N LEU A 19 -21.10 -10.34 6.24
CA LEU A 19 -20.26 -10.28 7.41
C LEU A 19 -20.32 -8.87 8.01
N ASN A 20 -20.77 -8.75 9.26
CA ASN A 20 -20.77 -7.50 10.00
C ASN A 20 -19.53 -7.45 10.90
N ILE A 21 -18.67 -6.45 10.69
CA ILE A 21 -17.45 -6.24 11.46
C ILE A 21 -17.60 -4.95 12.26
N ASN A 22 -17.41 -5.03 13.59
CA ASN A 22 -17.36 -3.86 14.44
C ASN A 22 -15.93 -3.32 14.48
N ILE A 23 -15.71 -2.12 13.93
CA ILE A 23 -14.41 -1.44 13.90
C ILE A 23 -14.23 -0.48 15.08
N LYS A 24 -15.19 -0.44 16.02
CA LYS A 24 -15.20 0.36 17.27
C LYS A 24 -15.30 1.88 17.08
N THR A 25 -14.51 2.48 16.21
CA THR A 25 -14.50 3.92 15.92
C THR A 25 -14.39 4.15 14.42
N GLU A 26 -14.71 5.36 13.97
CA GLU A 26 -14.45 5.77 12.58
C GLU A 26 -12.93 5.78 12.28
N PRO A 27 -12.51 5.31 11.11
CA PRO A 27 -11.12 5.41 10.68
C PRO A 27 -10.73 6.88 10.47
N PHE A 28 -9.52 7.25 10.90
CA PHE A 28 -8.99 8.60 10.69
C PHE A 28 -8.87 8.94 9.20
N SER A 29 -8.35 8.02 8.41
CA SER A 29 -8.23 8.14 6.96
C SER A 29 -8.20 6.78 6.29
N LEU A 30 -8.83 6.67 5.12
CA LEU A 30 -8.71 5.50 4.24
C LEU A 30 -7.61 5.68 3.17
N HIS A 31 -6.88 6.78 3.21
CA HIS A 31 -5.72 7.00 2.35
C HIS A 31 -4.50 6.30 2.94
N PRO A 32 -3.87 5.32 2.25
CA PRO A 32 -2.75 4.55 2.78
C PRO A 32 -1.59 5.41 3.29
N GLY A 33 -1.27 6.51 2.62
CA GLY A 33 -0.20 7.43 3.01
C GLY A 33 -0.54 8.36 4.18
N LEU A 34 -1.82 8.50 4.58
CA LEU A 34 -2.24 9.36 5.70
C LEU A 34 -2.64 8.56 6.95
N ALA A 35 -3.03 7.31 6.78
CA ALA A 35 -3.44 6.47 7.89
C ALA A 35 -2.29 6.30 8.90
N ASN A 36 -2.61 6.48 10.18
CA ASN A 36 -1.65 6.42 11.28
C ASN A 36 -2.19 5.70 12.51
N ASP A 37 -3.33 5.03 12.37
CA ASP A 37 -4.02 4.31 13.44
C ASP A 37 -4.41 2.90 13.03
N SER A 38 -4.69 2.04 14.03
CA SER A 38 -4.99 0.63 13.82
C SER A 38 -6.33 0.38 13.13
N VAL A 39 -7.32 1.26 13.33
CA VAL A 39 -8.65 1.13 12.72
C VAL A 39 -8.56 1.41 11.24
N SER A 40 -7.96 2.54 10.86
CA SER A 40 -7.67 2.88 9.46
C SER A 40 -6.87 1.77 8.77
N GLY A 41 -5.77 1.33 9.40
CA GLY A 41 -4.93 0.24 8.88
C GLY A 41 -5.69 -1.09 8.73
N GLY A 42 -6.62 -1.38 9.63
CA GLY A 42 -7.50 -2.55 9.55
C GLY A 42 -8.39 -2.52 8.31
N VAL A 43 -9.04 -1.40 8.03
CA VAL A 43 -9.90 -1.22 6.85
C VAL A 43 -9.08 -1.21 5.57
N ILE A 44 -7.95 -0.50 5.56
CA ILE A 44 -7.07 -0.41 4.39
C ILE A 44 -6.57 -1.80 3.96
N ARG A 45 -6.15 -2.66 4.91
CA ARG A 45 -5.72 -4.03 4.59
C ARG A 45 -6.82 -4.93 4.00
N GLN A 46 -8.10 -4.58 4.16
CA GLN A 46 -9.22 -5.30 3.56
C GLN A 46 -9.62 -4.74 2.19
N THR A 47 -9.14 -3.57 1.83
CA THR A 47 -9.55 -2.84 0.63
C THR A 47 -8.41 -2.53 -0.34
N PHE A 48 -7.17 -2.63 0.13
CA PHE A 48 -5.94 -2.47 -0.65
C PHE A 48 -5.03 -3.68 -0.46
N GLU A 49 -4.09 -3.87 -1.37
CA GLU A 49 -3.03 -4.87 -1.24
C GLU A 49 -1.68 -4.24 -1.59
N GLY A 50 -0.63 -4.61 -0.85
CA GLY A 50 0.74 -4.18 -1.11
C GLY A 50 1.42 -5.03 -2.19
N LEU A 51 2.69 -4.73 -2.44
CA LEU A 51 3.53 -5.61 -3.28
C LEU A 51 3.63 -7.01 -2.69
N THR A 52 3.67 -7.09 -1.37
CA THR A 52 3.59 -8.31 -0.57
C THR A 52 2.42 -8.20 0.40
N ARG A 53 2.06 -9.31 1.02
CA ARG A 53 1.12 -9.39 2.14
C ARG A 53 1.67 -10.33 3.19
N ILE A 54 1.17 -10.23 4.41
CA ILE A 54 1.54 -11.14 5.51
C ILE A 54 0.52 -12.28 5.55
N ASN A 55 1.00 -13.52 5.50
CA ASN A 55 0.18 -14.71 5.57
C ASN A 55 -0.24 -15.04 7.02
N ALA A 56 -0.99 -16.13 7.21
CA ALA A 56 -1.48 -16.55 8.51
C ALA A 56 -0.36 -16.95 9.51
N ASP A 57 0.82 -17.30 9.00
CA ASP A 57 1.99 -17.68 9.79
C ASP A 57 2.85 -16.45 10.19
N GLY A 58 2.49 -15.27 9.71
CA GLY A 58 3.20 -14.02 9.97
C GLY A 58 4.36 -13.76 8.99
N GLU A 59 4.48 -14.54 7.93
CA GLU A 59 5.55 -14.42 6.94
C GLU A 59 5.09 -13.62 5.71
N PRO A 60 6.00 -12.86 5.06
CA PRO A 60 5.67 -12.15 3.84
C PRO A 60 5.48 -13.14 2.67
N GLU A 61 4.42 -12.95 1.92
CA GLU A 61 4.16 -13.68 0.67
C GLU A 61 3.83 -12.72 -0.47
N GLU A 62 3.77 -13.21 -1.70
CA GLU A 62 3.42 -12.43 -2.88
C GLU A 62 2.01 -11.82 -2.74
N GLY A 63 1.93 -10.50 -2.96
CA GLY A 63 0.69 -9.75 -3.05
C GLY A 63 0.43 -9.30 -4.48
N MET A 64 0.52 -7.98 -4.74
CA MET A 64 0.47 -7.42 -6.10
C MET A 64 1.70 -7.78 -6.94
N ALA A 65 2.85 -8.07 -6.31
CA ALA A 65 4.01 -8.56 -7.02
C ALA A 65 3.89 -10.08 -7.23
N SER A 66 4.02 -10.51 -8.50
CA SER A 66 4.14 -11.93 -8.88
C SER A 66 5.58 -12.43 -8.91
N LYS A 67 6.56 -11.53 -8.78
CA LYS A 67 7.98 -11.84 -8.73
C LYS A 67 8.72 -10.75 -7.98
N ILE A 68 9.68 -11.15 -7.15
CA ILE A 68 10.55 -10.27 -6.39
C ILE A 68 12.00 -10.72 -6.63
N GLU A 69 12.82 -9.83 -7.16
CA GLU A 69 14.24 -10.07 -7.39
C GLU A 69 15.08 -9.13 -6.54
N THR A 70 16.06 -9.67 -5.84
CA THR A 70 16.97 -8.90 -4.99
C THR A 70 18.38 -8.98 -5.57
N SER A 71 19.07 -7.84 -5.66
CA SER A 71 20.46 -7.78 -6.08
C SER A 71 21.39 -8.52 -5.10
N LYS A 72 22.57 -8.92 -5.58
CA LYS A 72 23.55 -9.65 -4.76
C LYS A 72 24.01 -8.90 -3.50
N ASP A 73 24.01 -7.58 -3.55
CA ASP A 73 24.36 -6.71 -2.42
C ASP A 73 23.18 -6.44 -1.47
N GLY A 74 21.99 -6.98 -1.77
CA GLY A 74 20.78 -6.83 -0.95
C GLY A 74 20.19 -5.43 -0.92
N LYS A 75 20.62 -4.53 -1.83
CA LYS A 75 20.18 -3.12 -1.83
C LYS A 75 19.16 -2.78 -2.89
N THR A 76 19.05 -3.57 -3.95
CA THR A 76 18.10 -3.29 -5.03
C THR A 76 17.07 -4.39 -5.10
N TYR A 77 15.80 -3.97 -5.06
CA TYR A 77 14.65 -4.84 -5.24
C TYR A 77 13.95 -4.49 -6.56
N THR A 78 13.59 -5.52 -7.31
CA THR A 78 12.78 -5.38 -8.53
C THR A 78 11.53 -6.20 -8.37
N PHE A 79 10.38 -5.53 -8.40
CA PHE A 79 9.06 -6.14 -8.27
C PHE A 79 8.39 -6.18 -9.63
N THR A 80 7.80 -7.32 -9.98
CA THR A 80 6.97 -7.46 -11.18
C THR A 80 5.51 -7.52 -10.74
N ILE A 81 4.71 -6.55 -11.16
CA ILE A 81 3.28 -6.50 -10.87
C ILE A 81 2.57 -7.61 -11.64
N ARG A 82 1.75 -8.41 -10.96
CA ARG A 82 1.00 -9.51 -11.57
C ARG A 82 0.01 -9.01 -12.62
N ASP A 83 -0.33 -9.87 -13.58
CA ASP A 83 -1.29 -9.54 -14.62
C ASP A 83 -2.73 -9.56 -14.12
N GLY A 84 -3.59 -8.76 -14.78
CA GLY A 84 -5.02 -8.78 -14.56
C GLY A 84 -5.53 -8.03 -13.33
N VAL A 85 -4.65 -7.48 -12.48
CA VAL A 85 -5.08 -6.67 -11.32
C VAL A 85 -5.61 -5.32 -11.77
N LYS A 86 -6.75 -4.93 -11.18
CA LYS A 86 -7.46 -3.70 -11.52
C LYS A 86 -7.92 -2.96 -10.27
N TRP A 87 -8.00 -1.66 -10.41
CA TRP A 87 -8.74 -0.82 -9.49
C TRP A 87 -10.25 -1.04 -9.63
N SER A 88 -11.03 -0.69 -8.61
CA SER A 88 -12.50 -0.81 -8.62
C SER A 88 -13.20 -0.07 -9.76
N ASN A 89 -12.55 0.95 -10.35
CA ASN A 89 -13.03 1.67 -11.53
C ASN A 89 -12.67 0.98 -12.85
N GLY A 90 -11.96 -0.17 -12.81
CA GLY A 90 -11.55 -0.94 -13.99
C GLY A 90 -10.18 -0.57 -14.55
N ASP A 91 -9.53 0.51 -14.08
CA ASP A 91 -8.16 0.86 -14.48
C ASP A 91 -7.19 -0.26 -14.07
N PRO A 92 -6.14 -0.55 -14.86
CA PRO A 92 -5.09 -1.47 -14.44
C PRO A 92 -4.30 -0.89 -13.27
N VAL A 93 -3.89 -1.75 -12.32
CA VAL A 93 -2.89 -1.39 -11.32
C VAL A 93 -1.51 -1.47 -11.97
N THR A 94 -0.71 -0.43 -11.80
CA THR A 94 0.59 -0.29 -12.44
C THR A 94 1.70 0.03 -11.44
N ALA A 95 2.96 -0.16 -11.84
CA ALA A 95 4.11 0.22 -11.03
C ALA A 95 4.16 1.73 -10.74
N GLN A 96 3.59 2.56 -11.63
CA GLN A 96 3.46 4.01 -11.43
C GLN A 96 2.55 4.37 -10.25
N ASP A 97 1.54 3.55 -9.94
CA ASP A 97 0.66 3.76 -8.79
C ASP A 97 1.42 3.61 -7.47
N PHE A 98 2.37 2.66 -7.41
CA PHE A 98 3.27 2.49 -6.27
C PHE A 98 4.30 3.62 -6.16
N GLU A 99 4.98 3.94 -7.26
CA GLU A 99 5.95 5.06 -7.28
C GLU A 99 5.29 6.36 -6.84
N TYR A 100 4.12 6.65 -7.38
CA TYR A 100 3.33 7.83 -7.03
C TYR A 100 2.96 7.84 -5.54
N ALA A 101 2.41 6.74 -5.03
CA ALA A 101 1.96 6.62 -3.64
C ALA A 101 3.10 6.85 -2.64
N TRP A 102 4.27 6.28 -2.89
CA TRP A 102 5.41 6.41 -1.99
C TRP A 102 6.02 7.81 -2.04
N LYS A 103 6.15 8.40 -3.23
CA LYS A 103 6.60 9.81 -3.38
C LYS A 103 5.59 10.77 -2.76
N TRP A 104 4.30 10.50 -2.91
CA TRP A 104 3.25 11.29 -2.27
C TRP A 104 3.36 11.27 -0.74
N ALA A 105 3.57 10.11 -0.13
CA ALA A 105 3.76 9.99 1.32
C ALA A 105 5.06 10.67 1.80
N LEU A 106 6.08 10.75 0.95
CA LEU A 106 7.35 11.43 1.25
C LEU A 106 7.31 12.93 1.01
N ASP A 107 6.31 13.47 0.32
CA ASP A 107 6.17 14.91 0.15
C ASP A 107 5.85 15.56 1.50
N PRO A 108 6.72 16.47 2.00
CA PRO A 108 6.51 17.12 3.29
C PRO A 108 5.22 17.93 3.37
N ASN A 109 4.67 18.40 2.24
CA ASN A 109 3.42 19.13 2.20
C ASN A 109 2.18 18.24 2.51
N ASN A 110 2.32 16.94 2.40
CA ASN A 110 1.23 15.97 2.66
C ASN A 110 1.18 15.51 4.13
N GLU A 111 2.17 15.89 4.95
CA GLU A 111 2.20 15.66 6.40
C GLU A 111 1.94 14.19 6.80
N SER A 112 2.41 13.24 5.98
CA SER A 112 2.29 11.81 6.27
C SER A 112 3.08 11.45 7.53
N GLN A 113 2.39 11.05 8.59
CA GLN A 113 3.03 10.73 9.87
C GLN A 113 3.90 9.47 9.80
N TYR A 114 3.61 8.56 8.87
CA TYR A 114 4.38 7.32 8.67
C TYR A 114 5.32 7.38 7.48
N ALA A 115 5.62 8.58 6.95
CA ALA A 115 6.62 8.77 5.88
C ALA A 115 7.99 8.17 6.25
N TYR A 116 8.37 8.20 7.54
CA TYR A 116 9.64 7.62 8.02
C TYR A 116 9.76 6.11 7.77
N GLN A 117 8.67 5.39 7.60
CA GLN A 117 8.68 3.97 7.22
C GLN A 117 9.32 3.75 5.84
N LEU A 118 9.30 4.78 4.97
CA LEU A 118 9.91 4.75 3.65
C LEU A 118 11.41 5.16 3.64
N TYR A 119 11.99 5.54 4.78
CA TYR A 119 13.38 6.04 4.86
C TYR A 119 14.45 4.99 4.56
N TYR A 120 14.08 3.72 4.48
CA TYR A 120 14.93 2.66 3.96
C TYR A 120 15.33 2.91 2.49
N ILE A 121 14.46 3.59 1.74
CA ILE A 121 14.66 3.91 0.32
C ILE A 121 15.67 5.07 0.21
N LYS A 122 16.65 4.91 -0.65
CA LYS A 122 17.67 5.91 -0.92
C LYS A 122 17.04 7.23 -1.37
N GLY A 123 17.45 8.33 -0.74
CA GLY A 123 16.93 9.68 -0.99
C GLY A 123 15.60 10.01 -0.30
N ALA A 124 14.89 9.03 0.29
CA ALA A 124 13.57 9.24 0.87
C ALA A 124 13.57 10.19 2.07
N GLU A 125 14.49 9.99 3.04
CA GLU A 125 14.61 10.88 4.21
C GLU A 125 14.96 12.31 3.80
N ALA A 126 15.91 12.48 2.86
CA ALA A 126 16.29 13.80 2.40
C ALA A 126 15.12 14.52 1.72
N ALA A 127 14.34 13.83 0.89
CA ALA A 127 13.16 14.41 0.25
C ALA A 127 12.10 14.80 1.29
N ASN A 128 11.77 13.91 2.23
CA ASN A 128 10.74 14.18 3.23
C ASN A 128 11.13 15.28 4.24
N THR A 129 12.42 15.45 4.53
CA THR A 129 12.91 16.51 5.43
C THR A 129 13.24 17.84 4.72
N GLY A 130 12.92 17.96 3.44
CA GLY A 130 13.18 19.18 2.65
C GLY A 130 14.64 19.42 2.29
N LYS A 131 15.50 18.40 2.41
CA LYS A 131 16.94 18.46 2.08
C LYS A 131 17.27 17.85 0.73
N GLY A 132 16.28 17.30 0.03
CA GLY A 132 16.41 16.68 -1.28
C GLY A 132 15.11 16.78 -2.08
N SER A 133 15.14 16.28 -3.32
CA SER A 133 13.98 16.26 -4.21
C SER A 133 13.28 14.91 -4.17
N LEU A 134 11.96 14.90 -4.38
CA LEU A 134 11.20 13.67 -4.62
C LEU A 134 11.66 12.91 -5.87
N ASP A 135 12.29 13.63 -6.82
CA ASP A 135 12.86 13.01 -8.03
C ASP A 135 14.11 12.18 -7.73
N ASP A 136 14.81 12.48 -6.63
CA ASP A 136 16.01 11.76 -6.19
C ASP A 136 15.67 10.50 -5.37
N VAL A 137 14.40 10.28 -5.03
CA VAL A 137 13.96 9.08 -4.32
C VAL A 137 14.09 7.87 -5.23
N ALA A 138 14.86 6.88 -4.80
CA ALA A 138 15.21 5.71 -5.61
C ALA A 138 14.10 4.65 -5.66
N VAL A 139 12.89 5.08 -5.96
CA VAL A 139 11.75 4.26 -6.37
C VAL A 139 11.34 4.66 -7.77
N LYS A 140 11.31 3.71 -8.70
CA LYS A 140 11.04 4.01 -10.11
C LYS A 140 10.25 2.91 -10.79
N ALA A 141 9.13 3.28 -11.40
CA ALA A 141 8.43 2.45 -12.37
C ALA A 141 9.23 2.43 -13.68
N VAL A 142 9.86 1.32 -13.99
CA VAL A 142 10.64 1.12 -15.24
C VAL A 142 9.69 1.01 -16.44
N ASN A 143 8.55 0.38 -16.21
CA ASN A 143 7.39 0.27 -17.10
C ASN A 143 6.15 -0.02 -16.23
N ASP A 144 5.00 -0.26 -16.86
CA ASP A 144 3.73 -0.47 -16.14
C ASP A 144 3.76 -1.67 -15.17
N LYS A 145 4.64 -2.63 -15.39
CA LYS A 145 4.71 -3.87 -14.62
C LYS A 145 5.93 -3.98 -13.73
N THR A 146 6.92 -3.13 -13.88
CA THR A 146 8.20 -3.27 -13.20
C THR A 146 8.50 -2.06 -12.32
N LEU A 147 8.56 -2.28 -11.01
CA LEU A 147 8.98 -1.31 -10.02
C LEU A 147 10.39 -1.67 -9.53
N LYS A 148 11.30 -0.72 -9.63
CA LYS A 148 12.68 -0.85 -9.10
C LYS A 148 12.85 0.06 -7.90
N VAL A 149 13.44 -0.48 -6.82
CA VAL A 149 13.69 0.24 -5.57
C VAL A 149 15.14 0.04 -5.15
N GLU A 150 15.85 1.11 -4.82
CA GLU A 150 17.19 1.03 -4.25
C GLU A 150 17.17 1.50 -2.78
N LEU A 151 17.76 0.71 -1.90
CA LEU A 151 17.81 0.97 -0.47
C LEU A 151 19.15 1.59 -0.06
N ASN A 152 19.17 2.35 1.03
CA ASN A 152 20.40 2.88 1.61
C ASN A 152 21.35 1.76 2.06
N ASN A 153 20.79 0.71 2.69
CA ASN A 153 21.50 -0.43 3.22
C ASN A 153 20.81 -1.74 2.87
N PRO A 154 21.50 -2.88 2.88
CA PRO A 154 20.87 -4.18 2.75
C PRO A 154 19.81 -4.36 3.84
N THR A 155 18.57 -4.64 3.45
CA THR A 155 17.42 -4.75 4.38
C THR A 155 16.68 -6.05 4.08
N PRO A 156 17.06 -7.19 4.71
CA PRO A 156 16.46 -8.50 4.43
C PRO A 156 14.94 -8.55 4.66
N TYR A 157 14.43 -7.75 5.59
CA TYR A 157 13.00 -7.65 5.92
C TYR A 157 12.24 -6.60 5.09
N PHE A 158 12.82 -6.11 4.00
CA PHE A 158 12.14 -5.10 3.16
C PHE A 158 10.83 -5.62 2.55
N THR A 159 10.74 -6.91 2.25
CA THR A 159 9.51 -7.54 1.78
C THR A 159 8.38 -7.53 2.81
N GLU A 160 8.70 -7.57 4.11
CA GLU A 160 7.72 -7.40 5.18
C GLU A 160 7.20 -5.95 5.22
N LEU A 161 8.10 -4.97 5.03
CA LEU A 161 7.72 -3.56 4.98
C LEU A 161 6.77 -3.25 3.82
N THR A 162 6.96 -3.90 2.66
CA THR A 162 6.09 -3.69 1.48
C THR A 162 4.67 -4.26 1.64
N ALA A 163 4.40 -4.99 2.73
CA ALA A 163 3.06 -5.40 3.16
C ALA A 163 2.37 -4.37 4.08
N PHE A 164 3.12 -3.39 4.59
CA PHE A 164 2.57 -2.36 5.46
C PHE A 164 1.77 -1.33 4.68
N TYR A 165 0.67 -0.84 5.24
CA TYR A 165 -0.28 -0.01 4.47
C TYR A 165 0.31 1.29 3.90
N THR A 166 1.33 1.90 4.51
CA THR A 166 2.01 3.08 3.95
C THR A 166 2.69 2.79 2.60
N TYR A 167 3.04 1.52 2.34
CA TYR A 167 3.60 1.07 1.05
C TYR A 167 2.54 0.65 0.02
N MET A 168 1.26 0.69 0.35
CA MET A 168 0.19 0.31 -0.57
C MET A 168 0.02 1.36 -1.68
N PRO A 169 -0.42 0.95 -2.89
CA PRO A 169 -0.53 1.84 -4.03
C PRO A 169 -1.75 2.76 -3.91
N ILE A 170 -1.73 3.86 -4.69
CA ILE A 170 -2.90 4.71 -4.93
C ILE A 170 -3.11 4.82 -6.44
N ASN A 171 -4.36 4.84 -6.90
CA ASN A 171 -4.66 5.09 -8.29
C ASN A 171 -4.20 6.52 -8.66
N LYS A 172 -3.05 6.61 -9.33
CA LYS A 172 -2.41 7.87 -9.71
C LYS A 172 -3.36 8.80 -10.49
N LYS A 173 -4.07 8.26 -11.49
CA LYS A 173 -5.00 9.05 -12.32
C LYS A 173 -6.11 9.68 -11.50
N ILE A 174 -6.66 8.93 -10.55
CA ILE A 174 -7.73 9.40 -9.67
C ILE A 174 -7.19 10.44 -8.69
N ALA A 175 -6.05 10.17 -8.07
CA ALA A 175 -5.42 11.10 -7.13
C ALA A 175 -5.06 12.44 -7.80
N GLU A 176 -4.48 12.42 -8.99
CA GLU A 176 -4.15 13.64 -9.76
C GLU A 176 -5.40 14.43 -10.20
N LYS A 177 -6.49 13.73 -10.52
CA LYS A 177 -7.74 14.37 -10.99
C LYS A 177 -8.56 15.00 -9.86
N TYR A 178 -8.64 14.35 -8.72
CA TYR A 178 -9.60 14.71 -7.66
C TYR A 178 -8.95 15.09 -6.33
N GLY A 179 -7.64 14.94 -6.22
CA GLY A 179 -6.90 15.15 -4.96
C GLY A 179 -7.19 14.06 -3.92
N VAL A 180 -6.52 14.15 -2.80
CA VAL A 180 -6.58 13.13 -1.72
C VAL A 180 -7.86 13.17 -0.88
N GLY A 181 -8.62 14.26 -0.91
CA GLY A 181 -9.91 14.36 -0.20
C GLY A 181 -10.93 13.30 -0.62
N LEU A 182 -10.73 12.69 -1.79
CA LEU A 182 -11.60 11.64 -2.32
C LEU A 182 -11.56 10.34 -1.49
N PHE A 183 -10.43 10.06 -0.83
CA PHE A 183 -10.26 8.84 -0.02
C PHE A 183 -11.09 8.85 1.27
N ASN A 184 -11.64 9.99 1.64
CA ASN A 184 -12.57 10.12 2.77
C ASN A 184 -14.04 10.02 2.35
N SER A 185 -14.36 10.09 1.06
CA SER A 185 -15.75 10.18 0.57
C SER A 185 -16.13 9.26 -0.58
N THR A 186 -15.17 8.72 -1.37
CA THR A 186 -15.51 7.87 -2.54
C THR A 186 -14.35 6.93 -2.85
N PHE A 187 -14.63 5.64 -2.80
CA PHE A 187 -13.65 4.56 -2.84
C PHE A 187 -12.95 4.40 -4.18
N SER A 188 -11.63 4.56 -4.18
CA SER A 188 -10.74 3.93 -5.16
C SER A 188 -10.13 2.68 -4.54
N VAL A 189 -10.93 1.64 -4.40
CA VAL A 189 -10.58 0.37 -3.79
C VAL A 189 -10.11 -0.60 -4.87
N LEU A 190 -9.18 -1.50 -4.52
CA LEU A 190 -8.82 -2.62 -5.39
C LEU A 190 -10.05 -3.53 -5.59
N SER A 191 -10.28 -3.97 -6.81
CA SER A 191 -11.24 -5.00 -7.15
C SER A 191 -10.48 -6.33 -7.23
N PHE A 192 -10.83 -7.26 -6.36
CA PHE A 192 -10.33 -8.64 -6.37
C PHE A 192 -11.28 -9.54 -7.15
#